data_fd4a6de401e8315ba50361a4c23707e5
#
_entry.id   fd4a6de401e8315ba50361a4c23707e5
#
_cell.length_a   1.000
_cell.length_b   1.000
_cell.length_c   1.000
_cell.angle_alpha   90.00
_cell.angle_beta   90.00
_cell.angle_gamma   90.00
#
_symmetry.space_group_name_H-M   'P 1'
#
loop_
_entity.id
_entity.type
_entity.pdbx_description
1 polymer ?
#
loop_
_entity_poly.entity_id
_entity_poly.type
_entity_poly.pdbx_seq_one_letter_code
_entity_poly.pdbx_strand_id
1 'polypeptide(L)'
;MCIALGGTIAGYGCWDRLIEGRYQSAQSLYFDESSRARKKVMAFTLTSPAFQNGQPIPDRHARRRDNLSPFLEWSDPPPGTQSYVLVMEDTDAPSRASRHWVVYDIGGDRRHLTEGRSSKARTEDLPHGFNDFGNLHYDGPDQHPDGKPHTYRFRLAALGIANLPIGPEPDALVVWQAARENMLGEAELIGTYG
;
A
#
# COMPACT_ATOMS: atom_id res chain seq x y z
N MET A 1 28.94 -73.83 -34.11
CA MET A 1 30.14 -74.09 -34.90
C MET A 1 30.82 -72.76 -35.20
N CYS A 2 32.00 -72.59 -34.58
CA CYS A 2 33.15 -71.75 -34.98
C CYS A 2 32.87 -70.24 -35.26
N ILE A 3 33.69 -69.30 -34.89
CA ILE A 3 35.02 -69.18 -34.24
C ILE A 3 35.18 -67.73 -33.82
N ALA A 4 35.85 -67.47 -32.71
CA ALA A 4 36.29 -66.14 -32.24
C ALA A 4 37.46 -65.59 -33.06
N LEU A 5 37.62 -64.26 -33.10
CA LEU A 5 38.87 -63.49 -33.19
C LEU A 5 38.51 -62.03 -32.94
N GLY A 6 38.85 -61.34 -31.95
CA GLY A 6 40.20 -60.97 -31.55
C GLY A 6 40.58 -59.63 -32.15
N GLY A 7 40.47 -58.51 -31.40
CA GLY A 7 40.93 -57.23 -31.90
C GLY A 7 40.79 -56.13 -30.87
N THR A 8 41.73 -56.00 -29.95
CA THR A 8 41.95 -54.89 -29.01
C THR A 8 42.32 -53.61 -29.76
N ILE A 9 41.60 -52.52 -29.57
CA ILE A 9 42.15 -51.16 -29.75
C ILE A 9 41.76 -50.31 -28.55
N ALA A 10 42.78 -50.00 -27.76
CA ALA A 10 42.73 -48.98 -26.72
C ALA A 10 42.70 -47.57 -27.35
N GLY A 11 42.01 -46.66 -26.71
CA GLY A 11 42.32 -45.26 -26.90
C GLY A 11 41.19 -44.34 -27.29
N TYR A 12 40.12 -44.14 -26.46
CA TYR A 12 39.35 -42.96 -26.45
C TYR A 12 38.93 -42.63 -25.00
N GLY A 13 39.88 -42.15 -24.24
CA GLY A 13 39.64 -41.81 -22.86
C GLY A 13 40.37 -40.55 -22.44
N CYS A 14 40.14 -39.39 -23.08
CA CYS A 14 40.70 -38.13 -22.57
C CYS A 14 40.00 -36.84 -23.01
N TRP A 15 38.93 -36.91 -23.80
CA TRP A 15 38.29 -35.68 -24.30
C TRP A 15 36.93 -35.35 -23.60
N ASP A 16 36.27 -36.29 -22.97
CA ASP A 16 34.96 -36.07 -22.37
C ASP A 16 35.00 -35.28 -21.04
N ARG A 17 36.11 -35.32 -20.30
CA ARG A 17 36.21 -34.58 -19.02
C ARG A 17 36.44 -33.08 -19.17
N LEU A 18 36.88 -32.60 -20.32
CA LEU A 18 37.13 -31.15 -20.54
C LEU A 18 35.88 -30.41 -21.01
N ILE A 19 34.91 -31.12 -21.57
CA ILE A 19 33.68 -30.49 -22.06
C ILE A 19 32.66 -30.37 -20.94
N GLU A 20 32.54 -31.35 -20.05
CA GLU A 20 31.59 -31.26 -18.90
C GLU A 20 31.99 -30.18 -17.89
N GLY A 21 33.31 -29.98 -17.63
CA GLY A 21 33.75 -28.93 -16.72
C GLY A 21 33.47 -27.47 -17.19
N ARG A 22 33.43 -27.27 -18.52
CA ARG A 22 33.09 -25.93 -19.08
C ARG A 22 31.62 -25.70 -19.18
N TYR A 23 30.80 -26.74 -19.29
CA TYR A 23 29.35 -26.62 -19.36
C TYR A 23 28.74 -26.31 -17.98
N GLN A 24 29.28 -26.93 -16.92
CA GLN A 24 28.84 -26.64 -15.54
C GLN A 24 29.21 -25.23 -15.06
N SER A 25 30.39 -24.70 -15.48
CA SER A 25 30.81 -23.36 -15.12
C SER A 25 29.93 -22.27 -15.83
N ALA A 26 29.51 -22.54 -17.07
CA ALA A 26 28.63 -21.61 -17.81
C ALA A 26 27.20 -21.60 -17.27
N GLN A 27 26.66 -22.73 -16.83
CA GLN A 27 25.32 -22.79 -16.20
C GLN A 27 25.33 -22.16 -14.79
N SER A 28 26.40 -22.29 -14.02
CA SER A 28 26.54 -21.66 -12.71
C SER A 28 26.62 -20.15 -12.81
N LEU A 29 27.25 -19.60 -13.84
CA LEU A 29 27.30 -18.15 -14.08
C LEU A 29 25.97 -17.60 -14.59
N TYR A 30 25.21 -18.36 -15.38
CA TYR A 30 23.93 -17.97 -15.92
C TYR A 30 22.83 -17.94 -14.84
N PHE A 31 22.90 -18.86 -13.86
CA PHE A 31 21.97 -18.89 -12.73
C PHE A 31 22.23 -17.79 -11.69
N ASP A 32 23.46 -17.30 -11.57
CA ASP A 32 23.78 -16.25 -10.59
C ASP A 32 23.39 -14.83 -11.08
N GLU A 33 23.43 -14.56 -12.38
CA GLU A 33 22.96 -13.28 -12.93
C GLU A 33 21.42 -13.14 -12.93
N SER A 34 20.67 -14.23 -13.14
CA SER A 34 19.20 -14.20 -13.10
C SER A 34 18.64 -14.07 -11.67
N SER A 35 19.42 -14.47 -10.65
CA SER A 35 19.04 -14.33 -9.24
C SER A 35 19.35 -12.94 -8.68
N ARG A 36 20.24 -12.16 -9.29
CA ARG A 36 20.54 -10.76 -8.89
C ARG A 36 19.55 -9.73 -9.40
N ALA A 37 18.80 -10.05 -10.43
CA ALA A 37 17.72 -9.20 -10.93
C ALA A 37 16.37 -9.47 -10.22
N ARG A 38 16.36 -9.80 -8.93
CA ARG A 38 15.14 -9.63 -8.15
C ARG A 38 14.88 -8.12 -8.07
N LYS A 39 14.06 -7.63 -8.99
CA LYS A 39 13.50 -6.29 -8.96
C LYS A 39 13.00 -6.07 -7.53
N LYS A 40 13.68 -5.21 -6.76
CA LYS A 40 13.24 -4.84 -5.42
C LYS A 40 11.82 -4.33 -5.59
N VAL A 41 10.84 -5.15 -5.22
CA VAL A 41 9.44 -4.72 -5.21
C VAL A 41 9.39 -3.66 -4.13
N MET A 42 9.33 -2.40 -4.53
CA MET A 42 9.12 -1.29 -3.61
C MET A 42 7.75 -1.50 -2.99
N ALA A 43 7.68 -1.37 -1.68
CA ALA A 43 6.42 -1.51 -0.97
C ALA A 43 5.55 -0.27 -1.23
N PHE A 44 4.26 -0.48 -1.44
CA PHE A 44 3.28 0.61 -1.44
C PHE A 44 3.29 1.26 -0.06
N THR A 45 3.62 2.53 0.02
CA THR A 45 3.81 3.26 1.29
C THR A 45 2.94 4.50 1.34
N LEU A 46 2.50 4.85 2.56
CA LEU A 46 1.80 6.09 2.89
C LEU A 46 2.60 6.82 3.97
N THR A 47 2.89 8.09 3.76
CA THR A 47 3.68 8.93 4.65
C THR A 47 3.10 10.33 4.79
N SER A 48 3.58 11.08 5.79
CA SER A 48 3.24 12.49 5.98
C SER A 48 4.49 13.25 6.44
N PRO A 49 4.75 14.45 5.93
CA PRO A 49 5.76 15.33 6.50
C PRO A 49 5.33 15.94 7.84
N ALA A 50 4.03 15.86 8.20
CA ALA A 50 3.52 16.43 9.45
C ALA A 50 3.85 15.57 10.67
N PHE A 51 3.92 14.23 10.52
CA PHE A 51 4.29 13.29 11.60
C PHE A 51 4.82 11.97 11.01
N GLN A 52 5.66 11.29 11.74
CA GLN A 52 6.18 9.97 11.38
C GLN A 52 5.23 8.86 11.86
N ASN A 53 5.35 7.68 11.28
CA ASN A 53 4.56 6.52 11.68
C ASN A 53 4.73 6.20 13.16
N GLY A 54 3.61 6.09 13.89
CA GLY A 54 3.56 5.86 15.33
C GLY A 54 3.82 7.10 16.19
N GLN A 55 4.03 8.29 15.60
CA GLN A 55 4.30 9.53 16.33
C GLN A 55 3.04 10.39 16.54
N PRO A 56 3.09 11.36 17.48
CA PRO A 56 1.97 12.27 17.73
C PRO A 56 1.60 13.09 16.50
N ILE A 57 0.28 13.20 16.26
CA ILE A 57 -0.31 14.09 15.26
C ILE A 57 -0.30 15.52 15.82
N PRO A 58 0.23 16.52 15.09
CA PRO A 58 0.26 17.91 15.57
C PRO A 58 -1.14 18.51 15.79
N ASP A 59 -1.26 19.37 16.79
CA ASP A 59 -2.50 20.02 17.22
C ASP A 59 -3.30 20.67 16.09
N ARG A 60 -2.63 21.28 15.09
CA ARG A 60 -3.31 21.92 13.95
C ARG A 60 -4.20 20.97 13.15
N HIS A 61 -3.97 19.65 13.26
CA HIS A 61 -4.79 18.62 12.63
C HIS A 61 -5.93 18.15 13.52
N ALA A 62 -5.94 18.54 14.80
CA ALA A 62 -6.98 18.12 15.74
C ALA A 62 -8.32 18.85 15.52
N ARG A 63 -9.43 18.13 15.73
CA ARG A 63 -10.79 18.55 15.45
C ARG A 63 -11.18 19.85 16.16
N ARG A 64 -10.73 20.03 17.42
CA ARG A 64 -11.01 21.23 18.23
C ARG A 64 -9.95 22.32 18.08
N ARG A 65 -9.05 22.19 17.11
CA ARG A 65 -8.05 23.19 16.73
C ARG A 65 -8.35 23.68 15.31
N ASP A 66 -7.33 23.77 14.46
CA ASP A 66 -7.52 24.27 13.09
C ASP A 66 -8.25 23.26 12.20
N ASN A 67 -8.31 21.98 12.60
CA ASN A 67 -8.96 20.88 11.91
C ASN A 67 -8.51 20.73 10.45
N LEU A 68 -7.21 20.94 10.19
CA LEU A 68 -6.63 20.82 8.86
C LEU A 68 -6.33 19.35 8.55
N SER A 69 -6.82 18.81 7.45
CA SER A 69 -6.41 17.49 6.99
C SER A 69 -4.89 17.50 6.74
N PRO A 70 -4.12 16.48 7.18
CA PRO A 70 -2.67 16.47 6.99
C PRO A 70 -2.30 16.33 5.52
N PHE A 71 -1.13 16.82 5.13
CA PHE A 71 -0.51 16.43 3.87
C PHE A 71 -0.17 14.94 3.94
N LEU A 72 -0.61 14.19 2.93
CA LEU A 72 -0.31 12.76 2.79
C LEU A 72 0.32 12.52 1.42
N GLU A 73 1.33 11.67 1.36
CA GLU A 73 1.95 11.24 0.10
C GLU A 73 2.15 9.73 0.09
N TRP A 74 2.13 9.15 -1.11
CA TRP A 74 2.33 7.71 -1.28
C TRP A 74 3.17 7.40 -2.50
N SER A 75 3.87 6.26 -2.42
CA SER A 75 4.75 5.77 -3.48
C SER A 75 4.50 4.31 -3.78
N ASP A 76 4.97 3.89 -4.95
CA ASP A 76 5.00 2.49 -5.39
C ASP A 76 3.64 1.76 -5.32
N PRO A 77 2.55 2.35 -5.83
CA PRO A 77 1.27 1.67 -5.86
C PRO A 77 1.34 0.40 -6.72
N PRO A 78 0.52 -0.62 -6.42
CA PRO A 78 0.43 -1.83 -7.23
C PRO A 78 0.19 -1.53 -8.72
N PRO A 79 0.79 -2.30 -9.65
CA PRO A 79 0.50 -2.16 -11.06
C PRO A 79 -1.00 -2.35 -11.35
N GLY A 80 -1.55 -1.54 -12.24
CA GLY A 80 -2.97 -1.57 -12.58
C GLY A 80 -3.86 -0.70 -11.68
N THR A 81 -3.29 0.07 -10.74
CA THR A 81 -4.04 1.03 -9.93
C THR A 81 -4.68 2.09 -10.80
N GLN A 82 -6.00 2.25 -10.69
CA GLN A 82 -6.80 3.24 -11.41
C GLN A 82 -7.35 4.33 -10.49
N SER A 83 -7.56 4.01 -9.20
CA SER A 83 -7.98 4.99 -8.20
C SER A 83 -7.51 4.59 -6.81
N TYR A 84 -7.75 5.50 -5.82
CA TYR A 84 -7.49 5.21 -4.42
C TYR A 84 -8.69 5.59 -3.56
N VAL A 85 -8.76 4.94 -2.40
CA VAL A 85 -9.63 5.30 -1.28
C VAL A 85 -8.78 5.52 -0.04
N LEU A 86 -9.00 6.62 0.66
CA LEU A 86 -8.39 6.92 1.95
C LEU A 86 -9.45 6.89 3.04
N VAL A 87 -9.17 6.20 4.15
CA VAL A 87 -9.98 6.25 5.38
C VAL A 87 -9.06 6.52 6.56
N MET A 88 -9.47 7.43 7.46
CA MET A 88 -8.87 7.65 8.77
C MET A 88 -9.81 7.14 9.85
N GLU A 89 -9.29 6.28 10.72
CA GLU A 89 -10.04 5.64 11.80
C GLU A 89 -9.35 5.86 13.14
N ASP A 90 -10.12 6.16 14.21
CA ASP A 90 -9.70 5.99 15.59
C ASP A 90 -9.93 4.52 15.98
N THR A 91 -8.86 3.79 16.25
CA THR A 91 -8.92 2.35 16.57
C THR A 91 -9.18 2.07 18.04
N ASP A 92 -9.05 3.05 18.92
CA ASP A 92 -9.23 2.93 20.38
C ASP A 92 -10.59 3.45 20.85
N ALA A 93 -11.47 3.86 19.92
CA ALA A 93 -12.82 4.29 20.24
C ALA A 93 -13.64 3.18 20.94
N PRO A 94 -14.42 3.49 22.01
CA PRO A 94 -14.91 2.51 23.00
C PRO A 94 -15.79 1.38 22.47
N SER A 95 -16.53 1.58 21.37
CA SER A 95 -17.50 0.59 20.89
C SER A 95 -17.09 -0.06 19.56
N ARG A 96 -16.42 0.66 18.71
CA ARG A 96 -15.89 0.25 17.40
C ARG A 96 -14.94 1.33 16.90
N ALA A 97 -14.10 0.98 15.93
CA ALA A 97 -13.30 2.00 15.25
C ALA A 97 -14.19 3.12 14.71
N SER A 98 -13.89 4.37 15.10
CA SER A 98 -14.62 5.57 14.66
C SER A 98 -13.94 6.15 13.43
N ARG A 99 -14.70 6.38 12.36
CA ARG A 99 -14.19 6.92 11.11
C ARG A 99 -14.27 8.44 11.11
N HIS A 100 -13.10 9.03 10.98
CA HIS A 100 -12.93 10.48 11.06
C HIS A 100 -12.89 11.15 9.69
N TRP A 101 -12.48 10.40 8.65
CA TRP A 101 -12.31 10.95 7.30
C TRP A 101 -12.40 9.83 6.27
N VAL A 102 -13.09 10.08 5.16
CA VAL A 102 -13.10 9.20 4.01
C VAL A 102 -13.12 9.99 2.72
N VAL A 103 -12.21 9.66 1.82
CA VAL A 103 -12.11 10.19 0.45
C VAL A 103 -12.06 9.00 -0.50
N TYR A 104 -12.80 9.07 -1.58
CA TYR A 104 -12.84 7.98 -2.56
C TYR A 104 -12.68 8.50 -3.99
N ASP A 105 -12.53 7.61 -4.95
CA ASP A 105 -12.29 7.91 -6.36
C ASP A 105 -11.15 8.92 -6.58
N ILE A 106 -10.11 8.83 -5.74
CA ILE A 106 -8.89 9.61 -5.91
C ILE A 106 -8.17 9.08 -7.15
N GLY A 107 -7.95 9.91 -8.17
CA GLY A 107 -7.38 9.47 -9.44
C GLY A 107 -6.06 8.72 -9.32
N GLY A 108 -5.88 7.66 -10.11
CA GLY A 108 -4.73 6.76 -10.06
C GLY A 108 -3.37 7.40 -10.39
N ASP A 109 -3.36 8.58 -10.97
CA ASP A 109 -2.19 9.42 -11.24
C ASP A 109 -1.75 10.28 -10.04
N ARG A 110 -2.63 10.49 -9.05
CA ARG A 110 -2.29 11.22 -7.81
C ARG A 110 -1.28 10.45 -6.97
N ARG A 111 -0.42 11.23 -6.30
CA ARG A 111 0.56 10.72 -5.34
C ARG A 111 0.53 11.44 -4.01
N HIS A 112 -0.37 12.39 -3.83
CA HIS A 112 -0.52 13.14 -2.57
C HIS A 112 -1.92 13.72 -2.41
N LEU A 113 -2.28 14.01 -1.16
CA LEU A 113 -3.35 14.91 -0.76
C LEU A 113 -2.75 16.12 -0.04
N THR A 114 -3.08 17.32 -0.52
CA THR A 114 -2.55 18.57 0.04
C THR A 114 -3.18 18.88 1.40
N GLU A 115 -2.40 19.40 2.34
CA GLU A 115 -2.88 19.86 3.65
C GLU A 115 -4.08 20.79 3.52
N GLY A 116 -5.09 20.58 4.35
CA GLY A 116 -6.28 21.41 4.43
C GLY A 116 -7.31 21.26 3.31
N ARG A 117 -7.02 20.48 2.26
CA ARG A 117 -7.93 20.32 1.10
C ARG A 117 -9.25 19.63 1.46
N SER A 118 -9.26 18.80 2.48
CA SER A 118 -10.46 18.11 2.95
C SER A 118 -11.06 18.70 4.22
N SER A 119 -10.59 19.87 4.68
CA SER A 119 -11.06 20.54 5.91
C SER A 119 -12.33 21.35 5.71
N LYS A 120 -12.82 21.45 4.48
CA LYS A 120 -14.10 22.09 4.14
C LYS A 120 -15.01 21.06 3.49
N ALA A 121 -16.30 21.14 3.78
CA ALA A 121 -17.29 20.31 3.14
C ALA A 121 -17.15 20.43 1.61
N ARG A 122 -16.72 19.35 0.98
CA ARG A 122 -16.62 19.15 -0.47
C ARG A 122 -15.65 20.09 -1.19
N THR A 123 -14.52 19.56 -1.58
CA THR A 123 -13.75 20.13 -2.68
C THR A 123 -14.23 19.48 -3.98
N GLU A 124 -14.40 20.23 -5.05
CA GLU A 124 -14.97 19.78 -6.33
C GLU A 124 -14.24 18.59 -6.97
N ASP A 125 -12.97 18.38 -6.60
CA ASP A 125 -12.08 17.35 -7.16
C ASP A 125 -11.87 16.13 -6.25
N LEU A 126 -12.51 16.09 -5.07
CA LEU A 126 -12.35 15.00 -4.09
C LEU A 126 -13.70 14.60 -3.48
N PRO A 127 -14.34 13.53 -3.95
CA PRO A 127 -15.55 13.04 -3.34
C PRO A 127 -15.29 12.49 -1.94
N HIS A 128 -16.14 12.88 -0.97
CA HIS A 128 -16.10 12.44 0.40
C HIS A 128 -17.35 11.64 0.74
N GLY A 129 -17.18 10.62 1.59
CA GLY A 129 -18.31 9.96 2.25
C GLY A 129 -18.55 10.52 3.64
N PHE A 130 -19.71 10.24 4.22
CA PHE A 130 -20.02 10.60 5.59
C PHE A 130 -19.08 9.87 6.56
N ASN A 131 -18.47 10.66 7.45
CA ASN A 131 -17.74 10.12 8.60
C ASN A 131 -18.74 9.83 9.75
N ASP A 132 -18.23 9.26 10.85
CA ASP A 132 -19.10 8.90 12.00
C ASP A 132 -19.61 10.11 12.79
N PHE A 133 -19.21 11.34 12.41
CA PHE A 133 -19.76 12.61 12.90
C PHE A 133 -20.85 13.19 11.99
N GLY A 134 -21.19 12.51 10.88
CA GLY A 134 -22.16 12.96 9.89
C GLY A 134 -21.65 14.06 8.96
N ASN A 135 -20.34 14.19 8.79
CA ASN A 135 -19.72 15.20 7.94
C ASN A 135 -19.10 14.59 6.69
N LEU A 136 -19.14 15.34 5.57
CA LEU A 136 -18.49 15.02 4.29
C LEU A 136 -17.12 15.70 4.17
N HIS A 137 -16.34 15.71 5.23
CA HIS A 137 -15.01 16.31 5.28
C HIS A 137 -14.14 15.64 6.35
N TYR A 138 -12.90 16.09 6.47
CA TYR A 138 -12.00 15.71 7.53
C TYR A 138 -12.47 16.21 8.89
N ASP A 139 -12.60 15.31 9.85
CA ASP A 139 -12.65 15.60 11.27
C ASP A 139 -11.40 15.00 11.93
N GLY A 140 -10.56 15.84 12.47
CA GLY A 140 -9.28 15.43 13.06
C GLY A 140 -9.45 14.63 14.35
N PRO A 141 -8.33 14.19 14.93
CA PRO A 141 -8.31 13.57 16.25
C PRO A 141 -8.87 14.52 17.31
N ASP A 142 -9.39 13.94 18.38
CA ASP A 142 -9.91 14.72 19.53
C ASP A 142 -9.27 14.19 20.82
N GLN A 143 -9.30 15.01 21.88
CA GLN A 143 -8.94 14.55 23.22
C GLN A 143 -10.10 13.72 23.80
N HIS A 144 -9.74 12.56 24.35
CA HIS A 144 -10.70 11.65 24.94
C HIS A 144 -10.89 11.89 26.44
N PRO A 145 -12.09 11.65 27.00
CA PRO A 145 -12.40 11.88 28.41
C PRO A 145 -11.57 11.06 29.37
N ASP A 146 -10.98 9.94 28.93
CA ASP A 146 -10.10 9.08 29.72
C ASP A 146 -8.68 9.63 29.84
N GLY A 147 -8.35 10.71 29.13
CA GLY A 147 -7.05 11.36 29.13
C GLY A 147 -5.91 10.55 28.53
N LYS A 148 -6.22 9.49 27.77
CA LYS A 148 -5.22 8.66 27.10
C LYS A 148 -5.09 9.03 25.63
N PRO A 149 -3.87 8.94 25.06
CA PRO A 149 -3.69 9.07 23.63
C PRO A 149 -4.40 7.92 22.90
N HIS A 150 -5.17 8.24 21.87
CA HIS A 150 -5.76 7.27 20.94
C HIS A 150 -4.89 7.12 19.71
N THR A 151 -5.04 5.96 19.05
CA THR A 151 -4.36 5.59 17.82
C THR A 151 -5.24 5.91 16.62
N TYR A 152 -4.73 6.73 15.71
CA TYR A 152 -5.39 7.10 14.47
C TYR A 152 -4.69 6.43 13.29
N ARG A 153 -5.45 5.66 12.56
CA ARG A 153 -4.97 4.84 11.45
C ARG A 153 -5.44 5.42 10.13
N PHE A 154 -4.52 5.88 9.31
CA PHE A 154 -4.76 6.30 7.93
C PHE A 154 -4.51 5.11 7.02
N ARG A 155 -5.52 4.70 6.27
CA ARG A 155 -5.48 3.55 5.37
C ARG A 155 -5.74 4.01 3.95
N LEU A 156 -4.81 3.72 3.06
CA LEU A 156 -4.90 4.03 1.64
C LEU A 156 -5.01 2.74 0.84
N ALA A 157 -6.17 2.48 0.24
CA ALA A 157 -6.40 1.37 -0.66
C ALA A 157 -6.15 1.80 -2.11
N ALA A 158 -5.34 1.04 -2.84
CA ALA A 158 -5.16 1.15 -4.27
C ALA A 158 -6.13 0.20 -4.99
N LEU A 159 -6.92 0.70 -5.93
CA LEU A 159 -8.01 -0.02 -6.58
C LEU A 159 -7.76 -0.27 -8.06
N GLY A 160 -8.22 -1.43 -8.55
CA GLY A 160 -8.19 -1.82 -9.97
C GLY A 160 -9.30 -1.20 -10.82
N ILE A 161 -10.11 -0.30 -10.27
CA ILE A 161 -11.21 0.40 -10.94
C ILE A 161 -11.08 1.91 -10.76
N ALA A 162 -11.59 2.69 -11.70
CA ALA A 162 -11.49 4.16 -11.65
C ALA A 162 -12.50 4.79 -10.69
N ASN A 163 -13.70 4.22 -10.60
CA ASN A 163 -14.77 4.71 -9.74
C ASN A 163 -15.43 3.56 -8.99
N LEU A 164 -15.75 3.78 -7.72
CA LEU A 164 -16.48 2.81 -6.91
C LEU A 164 -17.94 2.72 -7.38
N PRO A 165 -18.54 1.50 -7.46
CA PRO A 165 -19.94 1.32 -7.82
C PRO A 165 -20.86 1.58 -6.61
N ILE A 166 -20.83 2.80 -6.06
CA ILE A 166 -21.58 3.23 -4.89
C ILE A 166 -22.46 4.44 -5.21
N GLY A 167 -23.55 4.61 -4.45
CA GLY A 167 -24.43 5.76 -4.58
C GLY A 167 -23.77 7.08 -4.13
N PRO A 168 -24.46 8.23 -4.32
CA PRO A 168 -23.98 9.52 -3.86
C PRO A 168 -23.95 9.58 -2.34
N GLU A 169 -22.98 10.34 -1.79
CA GLU A 169 -22.84 10.61 -0.36
C GLU A 169 -22.89 9.35 0.54
N PRO A 170 -22.05 8.36 0.24
CA PRO A 170 -22.03 7.10 0.97
C PRO A 170 -21.45 7.25 2.37
N ASP A 171 -21.84 6.39 3.30
CA ASP A 171 -21.15 6.25 4.58
C ASP A 171 -19.74 5.69 4.38
N ALA A 172 -18.82 6.06 5.27
CA ALA A 172 -17.44 5.59 5.26
C ALA A 172 -17.33 4.05 5.26
N LEU A 173 -18.25 3.35 5.93
CA LEU A 173 -18.29 1.89 5.93
C LEU A 173 -18.60 1.33 4.54
N VAL A 174 -19.57 1.90 3.86
CA VAL A 174 -19.97 1.49 2.49
C VAL A 174 -18.82 1.71 1.52
N VAL A 175 -18.15 2.88 1.60
CA VAL A 175 -16.95 3.17 0.79
C VAL A 175 -15.85 2.12 1.02
N TRP A 176 -15.55 1.83 2.29
CA TRP A 176 -14.48 0.88 2.60
C TRP A 176 -14.80 -0.54 2.20
N GLN A 177 -16.05 -0.99 2.33
CA GLN A 177 -16.49 -2.31 1.87
C GLN A 177 -16.34 -2.45 0.35
N ALA A 178 -16.82 -1.48 -0.42
CA ALA A 178 -16.68 -1.46 -1.86
C ALA A 178 -15.20 -1.40 -2.32
N ALA A 179 -14.37 -0.64 -1.60
CA ALA A 179 -12.94 -0.58 -1.84
C ALA A 179 -12.28 -1.95 -1.69
N ARG A 180 -12.61 -2.71 -0.63
CA ARG A 180 -12.04 -4.04 -0.37
C ARG A 180 -12.30 -5.05 -1.48
N GLU A 181 -13.43 -4.97 -2.16
CA GLU A 181 -13.78 -5.86 -3.28
C GLU A 181 -12.92 -5.62 -4.53
N ASN A 182 -12.31 -4.44 -4.65
CA ASN A 182 -11.54 -4.01 -5.83
C ASN A 182 -10.08 -3.68 -5.50
N MET A 183 -9.62 -4.03 -4.29
CA MET A 183 -8.32 -3.65 -3.76
C MET A 183 -7.18 -4.47 -4.37
N LEU A 184 -6.18 -3.77 -4.91
CA LEU A 184 -4.92 -4.32 -5.39
C LEU A 184 -3.84 -4.33 -4.30
N GLY A 185 -3.91 -3.39 -3.35
CA GLY A 185 -2.98 -3.27 -2.24
C GLY A 185 -3.40 -2.16 -1.28
N GLU A 186 -2.81 -2.17 -0.10
CA GLU A 186 -3.07 -1.20 0.97
C GLU A 186 -1.76 -0.66 1.53
N ALA A 187 -1.72 0.63 1.83
CA ALA A 187 -0.67 1.29 2.60
C ALA A 187 -1.27 1.96 3.84
N GLU A 188 -0.48 2.06 4.89
CA GLU A 188 -0.92 2.53 6.19
C GLU A 188 0.05 3.53 6.80
N LEU A 189 -0.50 4.53 7.49
CA LEU A 189 0.22 5.45 8.35
C LEU A 189 -0.52 5.55 9.69
N ILE A 190 0.20 5.41 10.79
CA ILE A 190 -0.35 5.48 12.15
C ILE A 190 0.13 6.76 12.80
N GLY A 191 -0.77 7.47 13.49
CA GLY A 191 -0.43 8.57 14.39
C GLY A 191 -1.15 8.41 15.73
N THR A 192 -0.71 9.12 16.76
CA THR A 192 -1.36 9.15 18.07
C THR A 192 -1.81 10.56 18.41
N TYR A 193 -2.87 10.72 19.23
CA TYR A 193 -3.32 12.02 19.72
C TYR A 193 -4.06 11.87 21.06
N GLY A 194 -3.72 12.74 22.05
CA GLY A 194 -4.35 12.77 23.36
C GLY A 194 -3.55 13.57 24.37
#